data_b4215abb992372d370ba2c020f8a89f9
#
_entry.id   b4215abb992372d370ba2c020f8a89f9
#
_cell.length_a   1.000
_cell.length_b   1.000
_cell.length_c   1.000
_cell.angle_alpha   90.00
_cell.angle_beta   90.00
_cell.angle_gamma   90.00
#
_symmetry.space_group_name_H-M   'P 1'
#
loop_
_entity.id
_entity.type
_entity.pdbx_description
1 polymer ?
#
loop_
_entity_poly.entity_id
_entity_poly.type
_entity_poly.pdbx_seq_one_letter_code
_entity_poly.pdbx_strand_id
1 'polypeptide(L)'
;MILERNGVLKDYKRWLKAYMRSAKHREISDNSFLIYERVLTKLGKYIKKQKDIKNMKEIDTEFFFSFLEYFEKKSKVDTFSTKTKTLYISVLKSFFVYISDNNEEFYTYENEFKGMMPKKINKVKKLTYLLDSETETILDYLKERIINRGGHYDYIYSFGIKLMLFSGLRISEVLNLKLENIIISELTDSNGIRDFYELHLLDTKSKEDQIALIKAINIETELNYFKNLWREDEYIFKGKGKINPINRSNFYVSVNKILKINNIKNRGLHIFRHTCAMQLFRKTGNLLVLKETLRHSDIKTTMIYAHAQKRDIAEAMR
;
A
#
# COMPACT_ATOMS: atom_id res chain seq x y z
N MET A 1 -32.09 27.33 21.00
CA MET A 1 -31.04 26.34 21.41
C MET A 1 -30.91 25.15 20.48
N ILE A 2 -31.95 24.58 19.86
CA ILE A 2 -31.87 23.47 18.90
C ILE A 2 -31.48 23.94 17.50
N LEU A 3 -31.85 25.14 17.08
CA LEU A 3 -31.54 25.74 15.78
C LEU A 3 -30.06 26.12 15.61
N GLU A 4 -29.37 26.58 16.66
CA GLU A 4 -27.95 26.93 16.63
C GLU A 4 -27.02 25.67 16.54
N ARG A 5 -27.42 24.54 17.13
CA ARG A 5 -26.68 23.26 16.99
C ARG A 5 -26.67 22.72 15.57
N ASN A 6 -27.65 23.07 14.75
CA ASN A 6 -27.71 22.68 13.35
C ASN A 6 -26.79 23.55 12.46
N GLY A 7 -26.37 24.72 12.93
CA GLY A 7 -25.55 25.68 12.16
C GLY A 7 -24.15 25.12 11.88
N VAL A 8 -23.34 24.84 12.92
CA VAL A 8 -21.96 24.39 12.75
C VAL A 8 -21.87 23.08 11.98
N LEU A 9 -22.79 22.14 12.23
CA LEU A 9 -22.79 20.86 11.52
C LEU A 9 -23.25 21.04 10.05
N LYS A 10 -24.14 21.99 9.78
CA LYS A 10 -24.58 22.33 8.42
C LYS A 10 -23.43 22.96 7.63
N ASP A 11 -22.72 23.90 8.24
CA ASP A 11 -21.54 24.54 7.63
C ASP A 11 -20.41 23.54 7.42
N TYR A 12 -20.14 22.71 8.40
CA TYR A 12 -19.17 21.61 8.24
C TYR A 12 -19.49 20.70 7.06
N LYS A 13 -20.75 20.28 6.91
CA LYS A 13 -21.19 19.42 5.80
C LYS A 13 -21.07 20.14 4.45
N ARG A 14 -21.37 21.43 4.39
CA ARG A 14 -21.19 22.27 3.19
C ARG A 14 -19.72 22.29 2.78
N TRP A 15 -18.83 22.60 3.72
CA TRP A 15 -17.39 22.63 3.49
C TRP A 15 -16.82 21.27 3.12
N LEU A 16 -17.24 20.20 3.80
CA LEU A 16 -16.85 18.85 3.48
C LEU A 16 -17.20 18.47 2.03
N LYS A 17 -18.43 18.76 1.61
CA LYS A 17 -18.88 18.49 0.23
C LYS A 17 -18.04 19.27 -0.79
N ALA A 18 -17.78 20.56 -0.54
CA ALA A 18 -16.97 21.39 -1.42
C ALA A 18 -15.52 20.90 -1.49
N TYR A 19 -14.90 20.59 -0.35
CA TYR A 19 -13.55 20.06 -0.29
C TYR A 19 -13.40 18.71 -1.00
N MET A 20 -14.31 17.76 -0.77
CA MET A 20 -14.26 16.46 -1.41
C MET A 20 -14.45 16.58 -2.93
N ARG A 21 -15.28 17.51 -3.40
CA ARG A 21 -15.40 17.84 -4.83
C ARG A 21 -14.09 18.40 -5.38
N SER A 22 -13.48 19.37 -4.70
CA SER A 22 -12.17 19.93 -5.06
C SER A 22 -11.07 18.85 -5.07
N ALA A 23 -11.05 17.97 -4.07
CA ALA A 23 -10.10 16.87 -4.00
C ALA A 23 -10.23 15.91 -5.21
N LYS A 24 -11.46 15.64 -5.65
CA LYS A 24 -11.71 14.85 -6.85
C LYS A 24 -11.20 15.53 -8.13
N HIS A 25 -11.40 16.85 -8.26
CA HIS A 25 -10.88 17.62 -9.39
C HIS A 25 -9.35 17.72 -9.42
N ARG A 26 -8.69 17.64 -8.26
CA ARG A 26 -7.23 17.58 -8.16
C ARG A 26 -6.64 16.19 -8.44
N GLU A 27 -7.45 15.25 -8.90
CA GLU A 27 -7.07 13.88 -9.27
C GLU A 27 -6.25 13.16 -8.18
N ILE A 28 -6.59 13.39 -6.91
CA ILE A 28 -5.96 12.64 -5.83
C ILE A 28 -6.31 11.15 -5.97
N SER A 29 -5.37 10.27 -5.61
CA SER A 29 -5.60 8.83 -5.71
C SER A 29 -6.83 8.38 -4.91
N ASP A 30 -7.56 7.37 -5.40
CA ASP A 30 -8.74 6.80 -4.73
C ASP A 30 -8.47 6.43 -3.27
N ASN A 31 -7.29 5.85 -2.99
CA ASN A 31 -6.90 5.53 -1.61
C ASN A 31 -6.77 6.79 -0.74
N SER A 32 -6.21 7.87 -1.26
CA SER A 32 -6.10 9.14 -0.54
C SER A 32 -7.49 9.74 -0.32
N PHE A 33 -8.35 9.68 -1.33
CA PHE A 33 -9.73 10.15 -1.25
C PHE A 33 -10.50 9.41 -0.14
N LEU A 34 -10.43 8.08 -0.12
CA LEU A 34 -11.07 7.26 0.92
C LEU A 34 -10.52 7.55 2.33
N ILE A 35 -9.22 7.84 2.45
CA ILE A 35 -8.62 8.22 3.73
C ILE A 35 -9.16 9.57 4.18
N TYR A 36 -9.22 10.57 3.30
CA TYR A 36 -9.75 11.90 3.58
C TYR A 36 -11.21 11.81 4.02
N GLU A 37 -12.03 11.11 3.24
CA GLU A 37 -13.44 10.88 3.57
C GLU A 37 -13.61 10.24 4.95
N ARG A 38 -12.82 9.20 5.25
CA ARG A 38 -12.88 8.49 6.53
C ARG A 38 -12.52 9.39 7.71
N VAL A 39 -11.43 10.14 7.60
CA VAL A 39 -10.98 11.03 8.69
C VAL A 39 -11.98 12.14 8.90
N LEU A 40 -12.43 12.80 7.84
CA LEU A 40 -13.36 13.91 7.93
C LEU A 40 -14.78 13.46 8.35
N THR A 41 -15.23 12.28 7.93
CA THR A 41 -16.47 11.69 8.47
C THR A 41 -16.40 11.51 10.00
N LYS A 42 -15.25 11.07 10.51
CA LYS A 42 -15.03 10.94 11.96
C LYS A 42 -15.08 12.30 12.64
N LEU A 43 -14.43 13.30 12.04
CA LEU A 43 -14.49 14.69 12.56
C LEU A 43 -15.93 15.22 12.63
N GLY A 44 -16.72 15.04 11.60
CA GLY A 44 -18.14 15.45 11.60
C GLY A 44 -18.96 14.74 12.70
N LYS A 45 -18.68 13.48 12.99
CA LYS A 45 -19.29 12.77 14.12
C LYS A 45 -18.84 13.32 15.47
N TYR A 46 -17.61 13.81 15.57
CA TYR A 46 -17.09 14.44 16.78
C TYR A 46 -17.72 15.82 16.97
N ILE A 47 -17.73 16.68 15.95
CA ILE A 47 -18.41 18.00 15.97
C ILE A 47 -19.86 17.86 16.45
N LYS A 48 -20.60 16.85 15.95
CA LYS A 48 -21.98 16.60 16.36
C LYS A 48 -22.14 16.39 17.88
N LYS A 49 -21.10 15.93 18.55
CA LYS A 49 -21.11 15.65 20.00
C LYS A 49 -20.74 16.86 20.85
N GLN A 50 -20.04 17.85 20.28
CA GLN A 50 -19.66 19.06 20.97
C GLN A 50 -20.88 19.97 21.16
N LYS A 51 -21.10 20.40 22.41
CA LYS A 51 -22.24 21.26 22.74
C LYS A 51 -21.86 22.74 22.69
N ASP A 52 -20.59 23.02 22.87
CA ASP A 52 -20.08 24.37 23.14
C ASP A 52 -19.68 25.11 21.85
N ILE A 53 -19.47 24.39 20.74
CA ILE A 53 -19.08 24.96 19.45
C ILE A 53 -20.33 25.38 18.69
N LYS A 54 -20.48 26.67 18.43
CA LYS A 54 -21.62 27.25 17.73
C LYS A 54 -21.37 27.51 16.24
N ASN A 55 -20.12 27.78 15.88
CA ASN A 55 -19.72 28.04 14.51
C ASN A 55 -18.31 27.45 14.21
N MET A 56 -17.97 27.41 12.93
CA MET A 56 -16.67 26.83 12.48
C MET A 56 -15.47 27.64 12.96
N LYS A 57 -15.60 28.95 13.22
CA LYS A 57 -14.50 29.81 13.67
C LYS A 57 -14.01 29.50 15.09
N GLU A 58 -14.83 28.83 15.88
CA GLU A 58 -14.50 28.44 17.26
C GLU A 58 -13.68 27.15 17.33
N ILE A 59 -13.37 26.53 16.18
CA ILE A 59 -12.52 25.36 16.10
C ILE A 59 -11.06 25.80 16.15
N ASP A 60 -10.40 25.45 17.24
CA ASP A 60 -9.05 25.84 17.57
C ASP A 60 -8.10 24.63 17.72
N THR A 61 -6.87 24.89 18.10
CA THR A 61 -5.84 23.87 18.35
C THR A 61 -6.30 22.87 19.43
N GLU A 62 -6.94 23.34 20.51
CA GLU A 62 -7.40 22.48 21.60
C GLU A 62 -8.50 21.53 21.14
N PHE A 63 -9.40 22.02 20.30
CA PHE A 63 -10.40 21.18 19.66
C PHE A 63 -9.76 20.02 18.86
N PHE A 64 -8.69 20.29 18.12
CA PHE A 64 -8.00 19.24 17.35
C PHE A 64 -7.30 18.22 18.25
N PHE A 65 -6.69 18.64 19.34
CA PHE A 65 -6.12 17.73 20.34
C PHE A 65 -7.21 16.86 20.96
N SER A 66 -8.28 17.46 21.41
CA SER A 66 -9.43 16.73 22.00
C SER A 66 -10.07 15.75 21.01
N PHE A 67 -10.12 16.10 19.71
CA PHE A 67 -10.57 15.18 18.67
C PHE A 67 -9.65 13.97 18.52
N LEU A 68 -8.33 14.16 18.52
CA LEU A 68 -7.37 13.07 18.39
C LEU A 68 -7.45 12.14 19.61
N GLU A 69 -7.49 12.68 20.82
CA GLU A 69 -7.64 11.91 22.06
C GLU A 69 -8.95 11.11 22.10
N TYR A 70 -10.06 11.74 21.72
CA TYR A 70 -11.35 11.07 21.65
C TYR A 70 -11.28 9.82 20.75
N PHE A 71 -10.58 9.93 19.61
CA PHE A 71 -10.45 8.80 18.69
C PHE A 71 -9.44 7.76 19.16
N GLU A 72 -8.39 8.14 19.85
CA GLU A 72 -7.48 7.21 20.52
C GLU A 72 -8.27 6.33 21.49
N LYS A 73 -8.99 6.94 22.42
CA LYS A 73 -9.84 6.23 23.40
C LYS A 73 -10.87 5.32 22.71
N LYS A 74 -11.54 5.80 21.67
CA LYS A 74 -12.56 5.03 20.95
C LYS A 74 -11.98 3.85 20.16
N SER A 75 -10.75 3.94 19.69
CA SER A 75 -10.08 2.89 18.90
C SER A 75 -9.54 1.75 19.76
N LYS A 76 -9.71 1.78 21.06
CA LYS A 76 -9.18 0.80 22.05
C LYS A 76 -7.65 0.63 21.93
N VAL A 77 -6.96 1.67 21.52
CA VAL A 77 -5.50 1.76 21.50
C VAL A 77 -5.08 2.83 22.51
N ASP A 78 -4.05 2.57 23.27
CA ASP A 78 -3.55 3.52 24.28
C ASP A 78 -3.11 4.84 23.63
N THR A 79 -2.42 4.74 22.48
CA THR A 79 -2.03 5.91 21.68
C THR A 79 -1.95 5.56 20.20
N PHE A 80 -2.29 6.50 19.33
CA PHE A 80 -2.04 6.37 17.89
C PHE A 80 -0.54 6.36 17.60
N SER A 81 -0.14 5.54 16.64
CA SER A 81 1.23 5.61 16.12
C SER A 81 1.51 7.01 15.58
N THR A 82 2.78 7.45 15.65
CA THR A 82 3.22 8.72 15.05
C THR A 82 2.74 8.89 13.61
N LYS A 83 2.75 7.79 12.82
CA LYS A 83 2.24 7.82 11.44
C LYS A 83 0.75 8.10 11.37
N THR A 84 -0.04 7.49 12.23
CA THR A 84 -1.50 7.70 12.28
C THR A 84 -1.81 9.14 12.69
N LYS A 85 -1.11 9.67 13.71
CA LYS A 85 -1.25 11.08 14.12
C LYS A 85 -0.89 12.02 12.98
N THR A 86 0.26 11.82 12.34
CA THR A 86 0.69 12.63 11.18
C THR A 86 -0.34 12.59 10.06
N LEU A 87 -0.89 11.41 9.74
CA LEU A 87 -1.91 11.27 8.71
C LEU A 87 -3.17 12.06 9.04
N TYR A 88 -3.70 11.92 10.28
CA TYR A 88 -4.89 12.65 10.70
C TYR A 88 -4.67 14.16 10.66
N ILE A 89 -3.56 14.64 11.25
CA ILE A 89 -3.22 16.07 11.25
C ILE A 89 -3.06 16.59 9.82
N SER A 90 -2.43 15.84 8.93
CA SER A 90 -2.26 16.26 7.52
C SER A 90 -3.59 16.40 6.79
N VAL A 91 -4.54 15.47 7.02
CA VAL A 91 -5.88 15.54 6.44
C VAL A 91 -6.67 16.73 7.00
N LEU A 92 -6.63 16.90 8.33
CA LEU A 92 -7.28 18.03 8.99
C LEU A 92 -6.72 19.35 8.46
N LYS A 93 -5.40 19.51 8.46
CA LYS A 93 -4.73 20.69 7.94
C LYS A 93 -5.15 20.99 6.51
N SER A 94 -5.12 20.00 5.61
CA SER A 94 -5.51 20.19 4.22
C SER A 94 -6.96 20.65 4.07
N PHE A 95 -7.87 20.12 4.89
CA PHE A 95 -9.28 20.52 4.87
C PHE A 95 -9.49 21.93 5.43
N PHE A 96 -8.88 22.27 6.56
CA PHE A 96 -9.06 23.56 7.20
C PHE A 96 -8.32 24.70 6.48
N VAL A 97 -7.17 24.44 5.85
CA VAL A 97 -6.53 25.38 4.91
C VAL A 97 -7.45 25.64 3.73
N TYR A 98 -8.08 24.62 3.15
CA TYR A 98 -9.06 24.81 2.10
C TYR A 98 -10.23 25.74 2.55
N ILE A 99 -10.71 25.60 3.79
CA ILE A 99 -11.73 26.51 4.32
C ILE A 99 -11.16 27.92 4.44
N SER A 100 -9.93 28.09 4.96
CA SER A 100 -9.27 29.38 5.07
C SER A 100 -9.19 30.09 3.72
N ASP A 101 -8.85 29.37 2.66
CA ASP A 101 -8.67 29.92 1.31
C ASP A 101 -9.99 30.25 0.59
N ASN A 102 -11.13 29.70 1.05
CA ASN A 102 -12.39 29.78 0.32
C ASN A 102 -13.54 30.37 1.14
N ASN A 103 -13.31 30.84 2.38
CA ASN A 103 -14.37 31.48 3.16
C ASN A 103 -14.44 32.99 2.87
N GLU A 104 -15.64 33.51 2.83
CA GLU A 104 -15.93 34.96 2.54
C GLU A 104 -15.63 35.87 3.74
N GLU A 105 -15.46 35.31 4.93
CA GLU A 105 -15.26 36.05 6.16
C GLU A 105 -13.78 36.19 6.55
N PHE A 106 -12.87 35.72 5.70
CA PHE A 106 -11.41 35.87 5.80
C PHE A 106 -10.79 35.33 7.10
N TYR A 107 -11.42 34.35 7.78
CA TYR A 107 -10.81 33.68 8.91
C TYR A 107 -9.86 32.56 8.45
N THR A 108 -8.80 32.30 9.24
CA THR A 108 -7.74 31.36 8.89
C THR A 108 -7.48 30.36 10.01
N TYR A 109 -7.09 29.14 9.63
CA TYR A 109 -6.69 28.07 10.55
C TYR A 109 -5.18 27.75 10.49
N GLU A 110 -4.37 28.55 9.81
CA GLU A 110 -2.94 28.23 9.63
C GLU A 110 -2.21 28.10 10.97
N ASN A 111 -2.52 28.95 11.93
CA ASN A 111 -1.89 28.96 13.24
C ASN A 111 -2.29 27.75 14.09
N GLU A 112 -3.48 27.21 13.89
CA GLU A 112 -4.03 26.12 14.69
C GLU A 112 -3.26 24.80 14.52
N PHE A 113 -2.51 24.66 13.44
CA PHE A 113 -1.71 23.48 13.16
C PHE A 113 -0.23 23.65 13.48
N LYS A 114 0.20 24.82 14.00
CA LYS A 114 1.59 25.03 14.41
C LYS A 114 1.91 24.13 15.61
N GLY A 115 3.03 23.40 15.53
CA GLY A 115 3.47 22.51 16.60
C GLY A 115 2.69 21.21 16.76
N MET A 116 1.57 20.99 16.07
CA MET A 116 0.77 19.76 16.19
C MET A 116 1.45 18.52 15.56
N MET A 117 2.31 18.72 14.57
CA MET A 117 2.98 17.60 13.90
C MET A 117 3.92 16.87 14.88
N PRO A 118 3.77 15.55 15.06
CA PRO A 118 4.66 14.80 15.91
C PRO A 118 6.10 14.93 15.46
N LYS A 119 7.03 15.08 16.41
CA LYS A 119 8.47 15.08 16.09
C LYS A 119 8.81 13.79 15.35
N LYS A 120 9.51 13.91 14.21
CA LYS A 120 10.01 12.75 13.45
C LYS A 120 11.07 12.06 14.29
N ILE A 121 10.70 10.94 14.93
CA ILE A 121 11.68 10.07 15.54
C ILE A 121 12.26 9.22 14.39
N ASN A 122 13.50 9.46 14.03
CA ASN A 122 14.22 8.65 13.04
C ASN A 122 14.56 7.28 13.63
N LYS A 123 13.54 6.47 13.90
CA LYS A 123 13.75 5.05 14.20
C LYS A 123 14.18 4.38 12.91
N VAL A 124 15.43 3.92 12.87
CA VAL A 124 15.90 3.06 11.79
C VAL A 124 15.01 1.82 11.76
N LYS A 125 14.11 1.76 10.77
CA LYS A 125 13.24 0.60 10.63
C LYS A 125 14.10 -0.59 10.26
N LYS A 126 14.06 -1.65 11.06
CA LYS A 126 14.65 -2.93 10.67
C LYS A 126 13.85 -3.42 9.45
N LEU A 127 14.52 -3.50 8.30
CA LEU A 127 13.95 -4.10 7.10
C LEU A 127 13.72 -5.59 7.39
N THR A 128 12.57 -6.10 7.05
CA THR A 128 12.23 -7.51 7.21
C THR A 128 12.05 -8.14 5.84
N TYR A 129 12.78 -9.21 5.58
CA TYR A 129 12.71 -10.04 4.38
C TYR A 129 12.81 -11.51 4.79
N LEU A 130 12.52 -12.43 3.89
CA LEU A 130 12.66 -13.86 4.11
C LEU A 130 14.13 -14.28 4.01
N LEU A 131 14.54 -15.18 4.86
CA LEU A 131 15.80 -15.90 4.69
C LEU A 131 15.70 -16.84 3.48
N ASP A 132 16.83 -17.26 2.94
CA ASP A 132 16.85 -18.15 1.78
C ASP A 132 16.14 -19.49 2.09
N SER A 133 16.37 -20.04 3.29
CA SER A 133 15.66 -21.25 3.78
C SER A 133 14.14 -21.03 3.95
N GLU A 134 13.71 -19.86 4.44
CA GLU A 134 12.29 -19.53 4.53
C GLU A 134 11.65 -19.39 3.13
N THR A 135 12.43 -18.87 2.18
CA THR A 135 12.00 -18.73 0.78
C THR A 135 11.81 -20.10 0.13
N GLU A 136 12.78 -20.99 0.28
CA GLU A 136 12.72 -22.39 -0.20
C GLU A 136 11.52 -23.12 0.40
N THR A 137 11.36 -23.06 1.72
CA THR A 137 10.21 -23.66 2.42
C THR A 137 8.86 -23.22 1.85
N ILE A 138 8.70 -21.92 1.55
CA ILE A 138 7.45 -21.41 0.93
C ILE A 138 7.28 -21.96 -0.48
N LEU A 139 8.33 -21.95 -1.29
CA LEU A 139 8.26 -22.42 -2.68
C LEU A 139 7.92 -23.90 -2.76
N ASP A 140 8.54 -24.73 -1.92
CA ASP A 140 8.26 -26.16 -1.81
C ASP A 140 6.82 -26.41 -1.38
N TYR A 141 6.35 -25.71 -0.35
CA TYR A 141 4.96 -25.79 0.09
C TYR A 141 3.97 -25.43 -1.01
N LEU A 142 4.24 -24.38 -1.79
CA LEU A 142 3.37 -23.97 -2.89
C LEU A 142 3.35 -25.00 -4.01
N LYS A 143 4.52 -25.57 -4.33
CA LYS A 143 4.66 -26.66 -5.31
C LYS A 143 3.89 -27.90 -4.88
N GLU A 144 4.06 -28.35 -3.64
CA GLU A 144 3.34 -29.51 -3.08
C GLU A 144 1.83 -29.29 -3.08
N ARG A 145 1.35 -28.08 -2.76
CA ARG A 145 -0.09 -27.78 -2.83
C ARG A 145 -0.65 -27.89 -4.22
N ILE A 146 0.06 -27.43 -5.23
CA ILE A 146 -0.35 -27.55 -6.64
C ILE A 146 -0.38 -29.03 -7.03
N ILE A 147 0.63 -29.80 -6.69
CA ILE A 147 0.71 -31.23 -7.02
C ILE A 147 -0.40 -32.03 -6.32
N ASN A 148 -0.59 -31.82 -5.02
CA ASN A 148 -1.48 -32.65 -4.20
C ASN A 148 -2.95 -32.24 -4.28
N ARG A 149 -3.26 -30.96 -4.57
CA ARG A 149 -4.63 -30.42 -4.59
C ARG A 149 -5.01 -29.83 -5.94
N GLY A 150 -4.13 -29.04 -6.55
CA GLY A 150 -4.32 -28.40 -7.85
C GLY A 150 -5.56 -27.51 -7.93
N GLY A 151 -6.02 -26.97 -6.77
CA GLY A 151 -7.18 -26.12 -6.72
C GLY A 151 -6.90 -24.73 -7.30
N HIS A 152 -7.91 -24.10 -7.87
CA HIS A 152 -7.79 -22.76 -8.48
C HIS A 152 -7.08 -21.73 -7.57
N TYR A 153 -7.44 -21.71 -6.29
CA TYR A 153 -6.82 -20.80 -5.33
C TYR A 153 -5.37 -21.18 -4.97
N ASP A 154 -4.94 -22.44 -5.15
CA ASP A 154 -3.56 -22.82 -4.95
C ASP A 154 -2.67 -22.22 -6.04
N TYR A 155 -3.13 -22.21 -7.29
CA TYR A 155 -2.48 -21.49 -8.39
C TYR A 155 -2.48 -19.98 -8.18
N ILE A 156 -3.59 -19.38 -7.75
CA ILE A 156 -3.69 -17.94 -7.47
C ILE A 156 -2.66 -17.49 -6.42
N TYR A 157 -2.57 -18.20 -5.27
CA TYR A 157 -1.64 -17.79 -4.22
C TYR A 157 -0.18 -18.09 -4.59
N SER A 158 0.08 -19.20 -5.25
CA SER A 158 1.41 -19.53 -5.76
C SER A 158 1.90 -18.47 -6.74
N PHE A 159 1.10 -18.16 -7.76
CA PHE A 159 1.46 -17.19 -8.78
C PHE A 159 1.68 -15.79 -8.18
N GLY A 160 0.78 -15.32 -7.33
CA GLY A 160 0.91 -14.02 -6.72
C GLY A 160 2.13 -13.88 -5.81
N ILE A 161 2.46 -14.91 -5.03
CA ILE A 161 3.69 -14.95 -4.20
C ILE A 161 4.93 -14.92 -5.09
N LYS A 162 4.98 -15.76 -6.13
CA LYS A 162 6.11 -15.84 -7.06
C LYS A 162 6.33 -14.54 -7.83
N LEU A 163 5.26 -13.88 -8.29
CA LEU A 163 5.36 -12.56 -8.92
C LEU A 163 5.97 -11.51 -7.98
N MET A 164 5.53 -11.44 -6.72
CA MET A 164 6.11 -10.52 -5.76
C MET A 164 7.57 -10.88 -5.41
N LEU A 165 7.90 -12.17 -5.34
CA LEU A 165 9.19 -12.69 -4.92
C LEU A 165 10.26 -12.56 -6.02
N PHE A 166 9.92 -12.79 -7.28
CA PHE A 166 10.88 -12.88 -8.37
C PHE A 166 10.91 -11.64 -9.29
N SER A 167 9.83 -10.83 -9.33
CA SER A 167 9.79 -9.58 -10.10
C SER A 167 9.61 -8.32 -9.25
N GLY A 168 9.49 -8.50 -7.94
CA GLY A 168 9.33 -7.40 -7.00
C GLY A 168 8.03 -6.61 -7.17
N LEU A 169 6.98 -7.18 -7.75
CA LEU A 169 5.68 -6.51 -7.92
C LEU A 169 5.05 -6.11 -6.58
N ARG A 170 4.33 -4.97 -6.57
CA ARG A 170 3.44 -4.63 -5.47
C ARG A 170 2.17 -5.47 -5.55
N ILE A 171 1.54 -5.77 -4.42
CA ILE A 171 0.29 -6.55 -4.40
C ILE A 171 -0.82 -5.95 -5.27
N SER A 172 -0.90 -4.62 -5.37
CA SER A 172 -1.86 -3.97 -6.26
C SER A 172 -1.55 -4.21 -7.74
N GLU A 173 -0.28 -4.24 -8.11
CA GLU A 173 0.18 -4.56 -9.48
C GLU A 173 -0.15 -6.02 -9.80
N VAL A 174 0.15 -6.94 -8.88
CA VAL A 174 -0.19 -8.36 -9.02
C VAL A 174 -1.68 -8.56 -9.26
N LEU A 175 -2.54 -8.03 -8.39
CA LEU A 175 -3.98 -8.29 -8.45
C LEU A 175 -4.65 -7.70 -9.71
N ASN A 176 -4.07 -6.66 -10.29
CA ASN A 176 -4.58 -6.01 -11.49
C ASN A 176 -3.97 -6.55 -12.79
N LEU A 177 -3.11 -7.58 -12.71
CA LEU A 177 -2.47 -8.15 -13.88
C LEU A 177 -3.46 -8.97 -14.70
N LYS A 178 -3.44 -8.77 -16.03
CA LYS A 178 -4.19 -9.55 -17.01
C LYS A 178 -3.23 -10.43 -17.81
N LEU A 179 -3.73 -11.44 -18.51
CA LEU A 179 -2.90 -12.30 -19.35
C LEU A 179 -2.23 -11.54 -20.48
N GLU A 180 -2.94 -10.60 -21.13
CA GLU A 180 -2.40 -9.72 -22.18
C GLU A 180 -1.18 -8.89 -21.74
N ASN A 181 -1.01 -8.70 -20.44
CA ASN A 181 0.11 -7.95 -19.88
C ASN A 181 1.37 -8.79 -19.66
N ILE A 182 1.35 -10.09 -19.97
CA ILE A 182 2.49 -11.01 -19.81
C ILE A 182 2.99 -11.42 -21.17
N ILE A 183 4.06 -10.80 -21.63
CA ILE A 183 4.61 -10.96 -22.97
C ILE A 183 5.98 -11.64 -22.87
N ILE A 184 6.31 -12.53 -23.84
CA ILE A 184 7.65 -13.10 -23.93
C ILE A 184 8.62 -11.97 -24.27
N SER A 185 9.65 -11.79 -23.45
CA SER A 185 10.68 -10.79 -23.69
C SER A 185 11.55 -11.16 -24.87
N GLU A 186 12.07 -10.16 -25.55
CA GLU A 186 13.11 -10.34 -26.58
C GLU A 186 14.49 -10.60 -25.96
N LEU A 187 14.64 -10.41 -24.65
CA LEU A 187 15.88 -10.69 -23.94
C LEU A 187 16.20 -12.18 -23.96
N THR A 188 17.43 -12.49 -24.30
CA THR A 188 17.94 -13.87 -24.33
C THR A 188 18.97 -14.08 -23.24
N ASP A 189 19.10 -15.34 -22.80
CA ASP A 189 20.21 -15.77 -21.96
C ASP A 189 21.54 -15.85 -22.75
N SER A 190 22.62 -16.29 -22.10
CA SER A 190 23.93 -16.48 -22.71
C SER A 190 23.95 -17.48 -23.86
N ASN A 191 22.91 -18.32 -23.99
CA ASN A 191 22.76 -19.34 -25.04
C ASN A 191 21.78 -18.89 -26.14
N GLY A 192 21.30 -17.64 -26.12
CA GLY A 192 20.32 -17.11 -27.06
C GLY A 192 18.88 -17.56 -26.82
N ILE A 193 18.59 -18.16 -25.66
CA ILE A 193 17.24 -18.62 -25.31
C ILE A 193 16.45 -17.50 -24.67
N ARG A 194 15.22 -17.24 -25.14
CA ARG A 194 14.28 -16.31 -24.51
C ARG A 194 13.69 -16.95 -23.27
N ASP A 195 14.22 -16.62 -22.10
CA ASP A 195 13.84 -17.21 -20.82
C ASP A 195 13.13 -16.22 -19.87
N PHE A 196 12.76 -15.03 -20.36
CA PHE A 196 12.09 -14.01 -19.59
C PHE A 196 10.69 -13.68 -20.12
N TYR A 197 9.81 -13.30 -19.20
CA TYR A 197 8.58 -12.59 -19.48
C TYR A 197 8.71 -11.13 -19.06
N GLU A 198 8.12 -10.24 -19.84
CA GLU A 198 7.83 -8.85 -19.51
C GLU A 198 6.42 -8.76 -18.93
N LEU A 199 6.33 -8.10 -17.80
CA LEU A 199 5.07 -7.81 -17.13
C LEU A 199 4.77 -6.33 -17.32
N HIS A 200 3.84 -6.01 -18.21
CA HIS A 200 3.42 -4.65 -18.52
C HIS A 200 2.43 -4.16 -17.47
N LEU A 201 2.83 -3.15 -16.72
CA LEU A 201 2.08 -2.64 -15.56
C LEU A 201 1.50 -1.27 -15.90
N LEU A 202 0.20 -1.18 -15.93
CA LEU A 202 -0.48 0.11 -16.02
C LEU A 202 -0.30 0.88 -14.71
N ASP A 203 0.56 1.90 -14.70
CA ASP A 203 0.66 2.81 -13.56
C ASP A 203 -0.41 3.89 -13.68
N THR A 204 -1.43 3.79 -12.83
CA THR A 204 -2.52 4.77 -12.76
C THR A 204 -2.08 6.13 -12.22
N LYS A 205 -0.87 6.24 -11.65
CA LYS A 205 -0.38 7.49 -11.04
C LYS A 205 0.49 8.32 -11.96
N SER A 206 1.43 7.69 -12.68
CA SER A 206 2.36 8.40 -13.57
C SER A 206 1.89 8.42 -15.01
N LYS A 207 0.88 7.61 -15.39
CA LYS A 207 0.46 7.33 -16.76
C LYS A 207 1.60 6.80 -17.66
N GLU A 208 2.72 6.39 -17.03
CA GLU A 208 3.85 5.76 -17.73
C GLU A 208 3.71 4.24 -17.62
N ASP A 209 3.86 3.55 -18.72
CA ASP A 209 3.93 2.10 -18.75
C ASP A 209 5.21 1.65 -18.05
N GLN A 210 5.07 0.83 -17.05
CA GLN A 210 6.19 0.25 -16.32
C GLN A 210 6.31 -1.23 -16.65
N ILE A 211 7.51 -1.68 -16.93
CA ILE A 211 7.80 -3.08 -17.23
C ILE A 211 8.56 -3.71 -16.07
N ALA A 212 8.16 -4.91 -15.68
CA ALA A 212 8.93 -5.76 -14.78
C ALA A 212 9.33 -7.04 -15.51
N LEU A 213 10.52 -7.56 -15.22
CA LEU A 213 11.03 -8.81 -15.78
C LEU A 213 10.87 -9.95 -14.79
N ILE A 214 10.58 -11.14 -15.31
CA ILE A 214 10.57 -12.38 -14.54
C ILE A 214 11.04 -13.56 -15.41
N LYS A 215 11.85 -14.44 -14.82
CA LYS A 215 12.25 -15.66 -15.52
C LYS A 215 11.07 -16.61 -15.71
N ALA A 216 10.94 -17.16 -16.91
CA ALA A 216 9.85 -18.05 -17.30
C ALA A 216 9.73 -19.26 -16.36
N ILE A 217 10.85 -19.89 -16.03
CA ILE A 217 10.92 -21.07 -15.15
C ILE A 217 10.24 -20.83 -13.77
N ASN A 218 10.21 -19.60 -13.30
CA ASN A 218 9.63 -19.30 -12.00
C ASN A 218 8.10 -19.34 -12.00
N ILE A 219 7.45 -19.14 -13.15
CA ILE A 219 6.00 -18.92 -13.21
C ILE A 219 5.27 -19.77 -14.26
N GLU A 220 6.00 -20.53 -15.05
CA GLU A 220 5.45 -21.22 -16.23
C GLU A 220 4.29 -22.18 -15.86
N THR A 221 4.40 -22.89 -14.77
CA THR A 221 3.34 -23.80 -14.28
C THR A 221 2.03 -23.07 -14.02
N GLU A 222 2.08 -21.96 -13.29
CA GLU A 222 0.90 -21.16 -12.98
C GLU A 222 0.39 -20.42 -14.21
N LEU A 223 1.29 -19.85 -15.00
CA LEU A 223 0.93 -19.13 -16.22
C LEU A 223 0.19 -20.02 -17.22
N ASN A 224 0.67 -21.24 -17.44
CA ASN A 224 0.02 -22.23 -18.31
C ASN A 224 -1.37 -22.61 -17.79
N TYR A 225 -1.53 -22.78 -16.46
CA TYR A 225 -2.85 -23.00 -15.85
C TYR A 225 -3.82 -21.87 -16.19
N PHE A 226 -3.40 -20.60 -16.06
CA PHE A 226 -4.28 -19.46 -16.33
C PHE A 226 -4.52 -19.22 -17.82
N LYS A 227 -3.54 -19.46 -18.69
CA LYS A 227 -3.72 -19.40 -20.16
C LYS A 227 -4.77 -20.39 -20.67
N ASN A 228 -4.89 -21.55 -20.01
CA ASN A 228 -5.92 -22.53 -20.35
C ASN A 228 -7.30 -22.21 -19.75
N LEU A 229 -7.39 -21.26 -18.82
CA LEU A 229 -8.63 -20.97 -18.07
C LEU A 229 -9.26 -19.64 -18.43
N TRP A 230 -8.45 -18.63 -18.77
CA TRP A 230 -8.87 -17.25 -18.99
C TRP A 230 -8.59 -16.77 -20.40
N ARG A 231 -9.37 -15.79 -20.86
CA ARG A 231 -9.05 -15.02 -22.06
C ARG A 231 -7.96 -13.99 -21.74
N GLU A 232 -7.30 -13.47 -22.77
CA GLU A 232 -6.19 -12.53 -22.63
C GLU A 232 -6.58 -11.24 -21.90
N ASP A 233 -7.79 -10.72 -22.16
CA ASP A 233 -8.33 -9.49 -21.59
C ASP A 233 -8.82 -9.61 -20.14
N GLU A 234 -8.75 -10.80 -19.57
CA GLU A 234 -9.27 -11.07 -18.22
C GLU A 234 -8.22 -10.94 -17.12
N TYR A 235 -8.65 -10.47 -15.93
CA TYR A 235 -7.80 -10.50 -14.75
C TYR A 235 -7.42 -11.92 -14.35
N ILE A 236 -6.13 -12.13 -14.09
CA ILE A 236 -5.61 -13.44 -13.68
C ILE A 236 -6.11 -13.79 -12.26
N PHE A 237 -6.03 -12.83 -11.35
CA PHE A 237 -6.30 -13.02 -9.92
C PHE A 237 -7.78 -12.84 -9.57
N LYS A 238 -8.65 -13.59 -10.21
CA LYS A 238 -10.09 -13.61 -9.94
C LYS A 238 -10.59 -15.01 -9.56
N GLY A 239 -11.71 -15.08 -8.87
CA GLY A 239 -12.40 -16.35 -8.62
C GLY A 239 -13.12 -16.86 -9.88
N LYS A 240 -13.33 -18.16 -10.01
CA LYS A 240 -14.10 -18.75 -11.11
C LYS A 240 -15.50 -18.10 -11.16
N GLY A 241 -15.92 -17.68 -12.34
CA GLY A 241 -17.21 -17.00 -12.55
C GLY A 241 -17.25 -15.55 -12.04
N LYS A 242 -16.12 -14.96 -11.64
CA LYS A 242 -16.03 -13.55 -11.24
C LYS A 242 -15.36 -12.72 -12.33
N ILE A 243 -15.75 -11.44 -12.42
CA ILE A 243 -15.16 -10.49 -13.37
C ILE A 243 -14.02 -9.73 -12.68
N ASN A 244 -14.20 -9.29 -11.44
CA ASN A 244 -13.26 -8.48 -10.72
C ASN A 244 -12.18 -9.31 -9.99
N PRO A 245 -10.98 -8.77 -9.82
CA PRO A 245 -9.93 -9.43 -9.08
C PRO A 245 -10.27 -9.64 -7.60
N ILE A 246 -9.56 -10.56 -6.98
CA ILE A 246 -9.69 -10.87 -5.56
C ILE A 246 -9.35 -9.61 -4.74
N ASN A 247 -10.14 -9.36 -3.71
CA ASN A 247 -9.87 -8.27 -2.79
C ASN A 247 -8.51 -8.47 -2.09
N ARG A 248 -7.72 -7.39 -2.01
CA ARG A 248 -6.40 -7.36 -1.36
C ARG A 248 -6.43 -7.95 0.07
N SER A 249 -7.48 -7.66 0.84
CA SER A 249 -7.59 -8.17 2.22
C SER A 249 -7.76 -9.69 2.25
N ASN A 250 -8.52 -10.25 1.32
CA ASN A 250 -8.73 -11.70 1.23
C ASN A 250 -7.43 -12.40 0.81
N PHE A 251 -6.71 -11.84 -0.16
CA PHE A 251 -5.40 -12.34 -0.56
C PHE A 251 -4.42 -12.30 0.61
N TYR A 252 -4.36 -11.17 1.34
CA TYR A 252 -3.52 -11.01 2.53
C TYR A 252 -3.81 -12.06 3.61
N VAL A 253 -5.09 -12.29 3.94
CA VAL A 253 -5.48 -13.28 4.96
C VAL A 253 -5.02 -14.68 4.57
N SER A 254 -5.18 -15.06 3.30
CA SER A 254 -4.81 -16.38 2.81
C SER A 254 -3.29 -16.58 2.78
N VAL A 255 -2.54 -15.58 2.31
CA VAL A 255 -1.07 -15.65 2.33
C VAL A 255 -0.52 -15.70 3.75
N ASN A 256 -1.12 -14.96 4.69
CA ASN A 256 -0.72 -15.06 6.10
C ASN A 256 -0.97 -16.45 6.70
N LYS A 257 -2.03 -17.15 6.27
CA LYS A 257 -2.22 -18.56 6.65
C LYS A 257 -1.10 -19.44 6.11
N ILE A 258 -0.67 -19.21 4.86
CA ILE A 258 0.47 -19.95 4.26
C ILE A 258 1.75 -19.68 5.07
N LEU A 259 2.07 -18.41 5.38
CA LEU A 259 3.24 -18.08 6.20
C LEU A 259 3.18 -18.75 7.57
N LYS A 260 2.03 -18.72 8.23
CA LYS A 260 1.83 -19.32 9.56
C LYS A 260 2.02 -20.84 9.54
N ILE A 261 1.50 -21.54 8.54
CA ILE A 261 1.64 -22.99 8.37
C ILE A 261 3.13 -23.36 8.25
N ASN A 262 3.92 -22.51 7.60
CA ASN A 262 5.36 -22.70 7.42
C ASN A 262 6.19 -22.08 8.56
N ASN A 263 5.60 -21.78 9.71
CA ASN A 263 6.26 -21.20 10.89
C ASN A 263 6.97 -19.86 10.63
N ILE A 264 6.58 -19.15 9.56
CA ILE A 264 7.15 -17.85 9.22
C ILE A 264 6.32 -16.76 9.88
N LYS A 265 6.98 -15.89 10.65
CA LYS A 265 6.32 -14.76 11.33
C LYS A 265 5.63 -13.85 10.31
N ASN A 266 4.36 -13.51 10.58
CA ASN A 266 3.61 -12.57 9.75
C ASN A 266 4.30 -11.20 9.69
N ARG A 267 4.66 -10.77 8.48
CA ARG A 267 5.34 -9.51 8.20
C ARG A 267 4.67 -8.71 7.07
N GLY A 268 3.48 -9.11 6.67
CA GLY A 268 2.72 -8.53 5.57
C GLY A 268 3.23 -8.93 4.18
N LEU A 269 2.45 -8.64 3.15
CA LEU A 269 2.75 -9.05 1.75
C LEU A 269 4.03 -8.41 1.18
N HIS A 270 4.42 -7.24 1.68
CA HIS A 270 5.64 -6.57 1.22
C HIS A 270 6.93 -7.34 1.53
N ILE A 271 6.87 -8.36 2.40
CA ILE A 271 8.04 -9.20 2.70
C ILE A 271 8.60 -9.87 1.43
N PHE A 272 7.75 -10.35 0.53
CA PHE A 272 8.19 -10.98 -0.72
C PHE A 272 8.95 -10.01 -1.63
N ARG A 273 8.41 -8.80 -1.79
CA ARG A 273 9.08 -7.74 -2.54
C ARG A 273 10.38 -7.29 -1.87
N HIS A 274 10.43 -7.22 -0.54
CA HIS A 274 11.65 -6.93 0.20
C HIS A 274 12.68 -8.06 0.03
N THR A 275 12.25 -9.31 -0.03
CA THR A 275 13.11 -10.46 -0.30
C THR A 275 13.70 -10.39 -1.71
N CYS A 276 12.87 -10.16 -2.73
CA CYS A 276 13.33 -9.91 -4.10
C CYS A 276 14.42 -8.82 -4.14
N ALA A 277 14.14 -7.69 -3.49
CA ALA A 277 15.07 -6.56 -3.45
C ALA A 277 16.40 -6.91 -2.77
N MET A 278 16.37 -7.61 -1.63
CA MET A 278 17.59 -8.01 -0.93
C MET A 278 18.41 -9.03 -1.73
N GLN A 279 17.74 -10.00 -2.35
CA GLN A 279 18.43 -10.99 -3.21
C GLN A 279 19.09 -10.31 -4.41
N LEU A 280 18.37 -9.39 -5.09
CA LEU A 280 18.93 -8.65 -6.23
C LEU A 280 20.10 -7.76 -5.78
N PHE A 281 19.94 -7.05 -4.66
CA PHE A 281 20.98 -6.16 -4.15
C PHE A 281 22.23 -6.92 -3.71
N ARG A 282 22.08 -8.09 -3.07
CA ARG A 282 23.22 -8.97 -2.72
C ARG A 282 23.97 -9.45 -3.96
N LYS A 283 23.25 -9.72 -5.07
CA LYS A 283 23.86 -10.16 -6.33
C LYS A 283 24.56 -9.05 -7.10
N THR A 284 24.01 -7.86 -7.11
CA THR A 284 24.48 -6.78 -7.99
C THR A 284 25.30 -5.70 -7.28
N GLY A 285 25.07 -5.49 -5.98
CA GLY A 285 25.60 -4.37 -5.23
C GLY A 285 25.12 -2.98 -5.70
N ASN A 286 24.24 -2.93 -6.71
CA ASN A 286 23.90 -1.71 -7.43
C ASN A 286 22.50 -1.20 -7.05
N LEU A 287 22.45 -0.04 -6.38
CA LEU A 287 21.21 0.62 -5.96
C LEU A 287 20.38 1.18 -7.12
N LEU A 288 21.02 1.53 -8.25
CA LEU A 288 20.28 2.04 -9.41
C LEU A 288 19.51 0.90 -10.08
N VAL A 289 20.17 -0.23 -10.32
CA VAL A 289 19.51 -1.44 -10.83
C VAL A 289 18.35 -1.84 -9.91
N LEU A 290 18.55 -1.78 -8.61
CA LEU A 290 17.50 -2.09 -7.65
C LEU A 290 16.34 -1.09 -7.69
N LYS A 291 16.64 0.23 -7.79
CA LYS A 291 15.64 1.29 -7.92
C LYS A 291 14.75 1.05 -9.16
N GLU A 292 15.37 0.78 -10.29
CA GLU A 292 14.68 0.52 -11.56
C GLU A 292 13.84 -0.75 -11.50
N THR A 293 14.41 -1.87 -11.03
CA THR A 293 13.68 -3.14 -10.88
C THR A 293 12.47 -2.99 -9.96
N LEU A 294 12.61 -2.24 -8.88
CA LEU A 294 11.51 -1.98 -7.96
C LEU A 294 10.59 -0.84 -8.42
N ARG A 295 10.94 -0.12 -9.47
CA ARG A 295 10.17 1.02 -9.97
C ARG A 295 9.90 2.04 -8.85
N HIS A 296 10.97 2.40 -8.12
CA HIS A 296 10.91 3.43 -7.09
C HIS A 296 11.15 4.82 -7.69
N SER A 297 10.21 5.73 -7.49
CA SER A 297 10.35 7.13 -7.91
C SER A 297 11.51 7.84 -7.19
N ASP A 298 11.71 7.54 -5.90
CA ASP A 298 12.75 8.13 -5.07
C ASP A 298 13.77 7.08 -4.61
N ILE A 299 15.05 7.32 -4.87
CA ILE A 299 16.16 6.45 -4.47
C ILE A 299 16.27 6.29 -2.95
N LYS A 300 15.80 7.27 -2.17
CA LYS A 300 15.78 7.19 -0.71
C LYS A 300 14.97 5.98 -0.21
N THR A 301 13.95 5.56 -0.97
CA THR A 301 13.18 4.35 -0.65
C THR A 301 13.96 3.07 -0.87
N THR A 302 15.01 3.13 -1.71
CA THR A 302 15.90 1.99 -2.02
C THR A 302 17.08 1.91 -1.06
N MET A 303 17.51 3.03 -0.46
CA MET A 303 18.65 3.05 0.47
C MET A 303 18.45 2.18 1.72
N ILE A 304 17.22 1.84 2.08
CA ILE A 304 16.93 0.95 3.21
C ILE A 304 17.56 -0.44 3.04
N TYR A 305 17.76 -0.89 1.80
CA TYR A 305 18.40 -2.18 1.49
C TYR A 305 19.91 -2.14 1.70
N ALA A 306 20.57 -1.03 1.33
CA ALA A 306 21.99 -0.84 1.62
C ALA A 306 22.26 -0.83 3.13
N HIS A 307 21.40 -0.17 3.90
CA HIS A 307 21.51 -0.16 5.37
C HIS A 307 21.23 -1.55 5.98
N ALA A 308 20.35 -2.35 5.38
CA ALA A 308 20.09 -3.70 5.84
C ALA A 308 21.30 -4.61 5.59
N GLN A 309 21.88 -4.56 4.39
CA GLN A 309 23.07 -5.35 4.05
C GLN A 309 24.27 -5.03 4.97
N LYS A 310 24.52 -3.77 5.28
CA LYS A 310 25.59 -3.40 6.24
C LYS A 310 25.37 -4.01 7.62
N ARG A 311 24.13 -4.12 8.08
CA ARG A 311 23.81 -4.78 9.35
C ARG A 311 24.02 -6.29 9.29
N ASP A 312 23.58 -6.93 8.20
CA ASP A 312 23.80 -8.37 8.00
C ASP A 312 25.29 -8.71 8.02
N ILE A 313 26.13 -7.88 7.36
CA ILE A 313 27.59 -8.03 7.39
C ILE A 313 28.13 -7.85 8.82
N ALA A 314 27.69 -6.81 9.52
CA ALA A 314 28.15 -6.55 10.89
C ALA A 314 27.71 -7.67 11.87
N GLU A 315 26.53 -8.27 11.69
CA GLU A 315 26.06 -9.41 12.48
C GLU A 315 26.86 -10.68 12.15
N ALA A 316 27.25 -10.89 10.89
CA ALA A 316 28.07 -12.03 10.47
C ALA A 316 29.55 -11.93 10.90
N MET A 317 30.04 -10.72 11.23
CA MET A 317 31.41 -10.48 11.70
C MET A 317 31.56 -10.59 13.22
N ARG A 318 30.50 -10.83 13.97
CA ARG A 318 30.48 -11.01 15.43
C ARG A 318 30.57 -12.49 15.80
#